data_b4fb55e1ceb11349cbf117d752d77e4a
#
_entry.id   b4fb55e1ceb11349cbf117d752d77e4a
#
_cell.length_a   1.000
_cell.length_b   1.000
_cell.length_c   1.000
_cell.angle_alpha   90.00
_cell.angle_beta   90.00
_cell.angle_gamma   90.00
#
_symmetry.space_group_name_H-M   'P 1'
#
loop_
_entity.id
_entity.type
_entity.pdbx_description
1 polymer ?
#
loop_
_entity_poly.entity_id
_entity_poly.type
_entity_poly.pdbx_seq_one_letter_code
_entity_poly.pdbx_strand_id
1 'polypeptide(L)'
;MATLEHLKKGDRVAILTYNKAVSRDTVERLTPTQGVLRSGKKFRLKDGGILREHGTVAAMTEELSIQLLERERDKLERDRLNKAQSSVRRLHDEMAKSYYDGFTAEELEVIANEMKGAIVSRKSRTEKRQASIDAIQTDC
;
A
#
# COMPACT_ATOMS: atom_id res chain seq x y z
N MET A 1 -19.01 10.81 -18.42
CA MET A 1 -17.79 10.00 -18.44
C MET A 1 -16.97 10.34 -19.67
N ALA A 2 -15.70 10.60 -19.51
CA ALA A 2 -14.81 10.86 -20.62
C ALA A 2 -14.60 9.57 -21.42
N THR A 3 -14.81 9.61 -22.72
CA THR A 3 -14.46 8.51 -23.62
C THR A 3 -12.93 8.45 -23.77
N LEU A 4 -12.41 7.26 -24.00
CA LEU A 4 -10.96 7.02 -24.15
C LEU A 4 -10.52 6.97 -25.62
N GLU A 5 -11.34 7.51 -26.51
CA GLU A 5 -11.08 7.52 -27.96
C GLU A 5 -9.85 8.34 -28.36
N HIS A 6 -9.42 9.25 -27.49
CA HIS A 6 -8.22 10.08 -27.70
C HIS A 6 -6.90 9.35 -27.38
N LEU A 7 -6.95 8.17 -26.76
CA LEU A 7 -5.74 7.41 -26.43
C LEU A 7 -5.01 6.93 -27.69
N LYS A 8 -3.70 6.90 -27.59
CA LYS A 8 -2.81 6.42 -28.64
C LYS A 8 -1.91 5.31 -28.10
N LYS A 9 -1.38 4.50 -29.01
CA LYS A 9 -0.36 3.50 -28.67
C LYS A 9 0.81 4.17 -27.92
N GLY A 10 1.21 3.59 -26.79
CA GLY A 10 2.28 4.09 -25.94
C GLY A 10 1.82 5.06 -24.84
N ASP A 11 0.55 5.46 -24.85
CA ASP A 11 0.01 6.32 -23.80
C ASP A 11 -0.05 5.61 -22.46
N ARG A 12 0.29 6.33 -21.39
CA ARG A 12 0.18 5.82 -20.03
C ARG A 12 -1.24 5.95 -19.54
N VAL A 13 -1.72 4.92 -18.87
CA VAL A 13 -3.05 4.86 -18.29
C VAL A 13 -2.99 4.41 -16.85
N ALA A 14 -4.00 4.78 -16.07
CA ALA A 14 -4.22 4.27 -14.73
C ALA A 14 -5.34 3.22 -14.76
N ILE A 15 -5.18 2.17 -13.99
CA ILE A 15 -6.23 1.19 -13.73
C ILE A 15 -6.89 1.57 -12.41
N LEU A 16 -8.20 1.77 -12.44
CA LEU A 16 -9.00 2.15 -11.28
C LEU A 16 -9.84 0.98 -10.81
N THR A 17 -9.93 0.82 -9.50
CA THR A 17 -10.89 -0.08 -8.85
C THR A 17 -11.65 0.75 -7.80
N TYR A 18 -12.96 0.73 -7.88
CA TYR A 18 -13.82 1.58 -7.04
C TYR A 18 -13.41 3.07 -7.08
N ASN A 19 -13.12 3.58 -8.28
CA ASN A 19 -12.69 4.96 -8.55
C ASN A 19 -11.36 5.37 -7.90
N LYS A 20 -10.56 4.40 -7.45
CA LYS A 20 -9.21 4.65 -6.91
C LYS A 20 -8.15 4.03 -7.81
N ALA A 21 -7.12 4.80 -8.12
CA ALA A 21 -5.99 4.31 -8.89
C ALA A 21 -5.26 3.19 -8.13
N VAL A 22 -5.13 2.02 -8.75
CA VAL A 22 -4.48 0.85 -8.14
C VAL A 22 -3.20 0.45 -8.83
N SER A 23 -3.10 0.69 -10.12
CA SER A 23 -1.89 0.40 -10.90
C SER A 23 -1.81 1.27 -12.14
N ARG A 24 -0.65 1.24 -12.79
CA ARG A 24 -0.41 1.92 -14.05
C ARG A 24 -0.11 0.89 -15.14
N ASP A 25 -0.44 1.23 -16.36
CA ASP A 25 -0.15 0.41 -17.53
C ASP A 25 0.08 1.31 -18.75
N THR A 26 0.39 0.71 -19.88
CA THR A 26 0.64 1.41 -21.13
C THR A 26 -0.22 0.78 -22.22
N VAL A 27 -0.77 1.59 -23.10
CA VAL A 27 -1.55 1.13 -24.26
C VAL A 27 -0.61 0.49 -25.27
N GLU A 28 -0.82 -0.79 -25.54
CA GLU A 28 -0.01 -1.53 -26.53
C GLU A 28 -0.59 -1.41 -27.94
N ARG A 29 -1.92 -1.52 -28.08
CA ARG A 29 -2.61 -1.34 -29.34
C ARG A 29 -4.04 -0.92 -29.15
N LEU A 30 -4.62 -0.35 -30.18
CA LEU A 30 -6.00 0.11 -30.21
C LEU A 30 -6.73 -0.49 -31.41
N THR A 31 -8.00 -0.83 -31.20
CA THR A 31 -8.98 -1.12 -32.24
C THR A 31 -10.06 -0.04 -32.19
N PRO A 32 -11.00 0.01 -33.15
CA PRO A 32 -12.04 1.05 -33.12
C PRO A 32 -12.90 1.11 -31.87
N THR A 33 -13.03 0.00 -31.14
CA THR A 33 -13.91 -0.09 -29.95
C THR A 33 -13.20 -0.47 -28.66
N GLN A 34 -11.98 -0.99 -28.76
CA GLN A 34 -11.24 -1.54 -27.62
C GLN A 34 -9.77 -1.11 -27.63
N GLY A 35 -9.19 -1.12 -26.46
CA GLY A 35 -7.74 -1.01 -26.29
C GLY A 35 -7.17 -2.26 -25.64
N VAL A 36 -5.90 -2.55 -25.91
CA VAL A 36 -5.15 -3.63 -25.28
C VAL A 36 -3.97 -3.01 -24.54
N LEU A 37 -3.84 -3.33 -23.27
CA LEU A 37 -2.74 -2.89 -22.43
C LEU A 37 -1.53 -3.82 -22.56
N ARG A 38 -0.36 -3.33 -22.19
CA ARG A 38 0.88 -4.11 -22.21
C ARG A 38 0.81 -5.36 -21.35
N SER A 39 0.02 -5.34 -20.27
CA SER A 39 -0.27 -6.52 -19.44
C SER A 39 -1.16 -7.56 -20.10
N GLY A 40 -1.71 -7.29 -21.28
CA GLY A 40 -2.66 -8.16 -21.98
C GLY A 40 -4.13 -7.89 -21.66
N LYS A 41 -4.43 -7.03 -20.72
CA LYS A 41 -5.81 -6.66 -20.38
C LYS A 41 -6.45 -5.87 -21.51
N LYS A 42 -7.71 -6.15 -21.77
CA LYS A 42 -8.52 -5.44 -22.80
C LYS A 42 -9.53 -4.54 -22.09
N PHE A 43 -9.75 -3.38 -22.64
CA PHE A 43 -10.74 -2.43 -22.12
C PHE A 43 -11.55 -1.80 -23.25
N ARG A 44 -12.75 -1.33 -22.91
CA ARG A 44 -13.61 -0.65 -23.87
C ARG A 44 -13.27 0.84 -23.92
N LEU A 45 -13.18 1.40 -25.11
CA LEU A 45 -12.90 2.84 -25.29
C LEU A 45 -14.09 3.73 -24.85
N LYS A 46 -15.29 3.19 -24.91
CA LYS A 46 -16.53 3.91 -24.57
C LYS A 46 -16.57 4.35 -23.10
N ASP A 47 -16.23 3.47 -22.19
CA ASP A 47 -16.37 3.68 -20.74
C ASP A 47 -15.12 3.31 -19.92
N GLY A 48 -14.10 2.79 -20.56
CA GLY A 48 -12.88 2.33 -19.89
C GLY A 48 -13.00 0.99 -19.17
N GLY A 49 -14.16 0.34 -19.20
CA GLY A 49 -14.39 -0.92 -18.50
C GLY A 49 -13.46 -2.04 -18.97
N ILE A 50 -12.78 -2.70 -18.04
CA ILE A 50 -11.90 -3.83 -18.32
C ILE A 50 -12.74 -5.07 -18.55
N LEU A 51 -12.46 -5.79 -19.64
CA LEU A 51 -13.17 -7.02 -19.96
C LEU A 51 -12.77 -8.16 -19.02
N ARG A 52 -13.75 -8.88 -18.51
CA ARG A 52 -13.59 -10.04 -17.63
C ARG A 52 -13.03 -9.73 -16.23
N GLU A 53 -12.84 -8.48 -15.89
CA GLU A 53 -12.35 -8.05 -14.57
C GLU A 53 -13.15 -6.85 -14.06
N HIS A 54 -13.14 -6.67 -12.74
CA HIS A 54 -13.63 -5.44 -12.14
C HIS A 54 -12.57 -4.35 -12.27
N GLY A 55 -12.95 -3.23 -12.78
CA GLY A 55 -12.06 -2.10 -12.90
C GLY A 55 -12.29 -1.31 -14.17
N THR A 56 -11.71 -0.14 -14.20
CA THR A 56 -11.77 0.77 -15.35
C THR A 56 -10.38 1.29 -15.66
N VAL A 57 -10.17 1.64 -16.92
CA VAL A 57 -8.97 2.32 -17.40
C VAL A 57 -9.28 3.81 -17.54
N ALA A 58 -8.38 4.65 -17.08
CA ALA A 58 -8.45 6.10 -17.27
C ALA A 58 -7.13 6.62 -17.84
N ALA A 59 -7.20 7.67 -18.64
CA ALA A 59 -6.00 8.36 -19.08
C ALA A 59 -5.21 8.86 -17.86
N MET A 60 -3.88 8.76 -17.90
CA MET A 60 -3.04 9.22 -16.79
C MET A 60 -3.14 10.72 -16.64
N THR A 61 -3.47 11.16 -15.43
CA THR A 61 -3.47 12.56 -15.01
C THR A 61 -2.45 12.75 -13.90
N GLU A 62 -2.10 13.99 -13.62
CA GLU A 62 -1.22 14.33 -12.50
C GLU A 62 -1.79 13.82 -11.17
N GLU A 63 -3.09 14.02 -10.95
CA GLU A 63 -3.79 13.54 -9.74
C GLU A 63 -3.71 12.02 -9.59
N LEU A 64 -3.97 11.27 -10.65
CA LEU A 64 -3.86 9.81 -10.64
C LEU A 64 -2.43 9.34 -10.43
N SER A 65 -1.46 10.05 -10.98
CA SER A 65 -0.04 9.78 -10.76
C SER A 65 0.34 9.95 -9.29
N ILE A 66 -0.13 11.01 -8.64
CA ILE A 66 0.08 11.26 -7.21
C ILE A 66 -0.55 10.14 -6.37
N GLN A 67 -1.79 9.75 -6.65
CA GLN A 67 -2.46 8.63 -5.96
C GLN A 67 -1.66 7.33 -6.07
N LEU A 68 -1.12 7.04 -7.24
CA LEU A 68 -0.30 5.84 -7.44
C LEU A 68 1.02 5.88 -6.67
N LEU A 69 1.69 7.03 -6.61
CA LEU A 69 2.91 7.21 -5.82
C LEU A 69 2.65 7.05 -4.32
N GLU A 70 1.57 7.63 -3.82
CA GLU A 70 1.16 7.46 -2.42
C GLU A 70 0.87 5.99 -2.11
N ARG A 71 0.16 5.30 -2.99
CA ARG A 71 -0.13 3.88 -2.82
C ARG A 71 1.13 3.01 -2.82
N GLU A 72 2.09 3.30 -3.70
CA GLU A 72 3.37 2.61 -3.73
C GLU A 72 4.15 2.83 -2.44
N ARG A 73 4.19 4.06 -1.95
CA ARG A 73 4.83 4.40 -0.67
C ARG A 73 4.19 3.64 0.49
N ASP A 74 2.86 3.65 0.57
CA ASP A 74 2.12 2.96 1.63
C ASP A 74 2.32 1.44 1.57
N LYS A 75 2.44 0.89 0.37
CA LYS A 75 2.76 -0.54 0.18
C LYS A 75 4.15 -0.86 0.69
N LEU A 76 5.16 -0.07 0.32
CA LEU A 76 6.53 -0.25 0.81
C LEU A 76 6.61 -0.15 2.34
N GLU A 77 5.91 0.78 2.93
CA GLU A 77 5.82 0.94 4.39
C GLU A 77 5.19 -0.29 5.06
N ARG A 78 4.09 -0.79 4.51
CA ARG A 78 3.44 -2.02 5.01
C ARG A 78 4.34 -3.24 4.86
N ASP A 79 5.02 -3.40 3.73
CA ASP A 79 5.93 -4.51 3.50
C ASP A 79 7.13 -4.45 4.46
N ARG A 80 7.64 -3.25 4.72
CA ARG A 80 8.70 -3.02 5.72
C ARG A 80 8.21 -3.38 7.13
N LEU A 81 7.01 -2.96 7.49
CA LEU A 81 6.41 -3.28 8.79
C LEU A 81 6.20 -4.79 8.95
N ASN A 82 5.62 -5.45 7.95
CA ASN A 82 5.41 -6.90 7.96
C ASN A 82 6.72 -7.67 8.11
N LYS A 83 7.76 -7.23 7.40
CA LYS A 83 9.11 -7.81 7.49
C LYS A 83 9.70 -7.67 8.89
N ALA A 84 9.57 -6.49 9.48
CA ALA A 84 10.04 -6.21 10.83
C ALA A 84 9.29 -7.05 11.87
N GLN A 85 7.96 -7.14 11.76
CA GLN A 85 7.14 -7.98 12.63
C GLN A 85 7.53 -9.46 12.55
N SER A 86 7.76 -9.98 11.34
CA SER A 86 8.20 -11.36 11.13
C SER A 86 9.57 -11.63 11.73
N SER A 87 10.49 -10.66 11.62
CA SER A 87 11.82 -10.76 12.20
C SER A 87 11.78 -10.80 13.74
N VAL A 88 10.99 -9.92 14.36
CA VAL A 88 10.81 -9.90 15.82
C VAL A 88 10.20 -11.20 16.31
N ARG A 89 9.17 -11.70 15.64
CA ARG A 89 8.52 -12.96 16.01
C ARG A 89 9.48 -14.12 15.91
N ARG A 90 10.26 -14.21 14.84
CA ARG A 90 11.27 -15.27 14.65
C ARG A 90 12.34 -15.25 15.76
N LEU A 91 12.88 -14.07 16.06
CA LEU A 91 13.90 -13.92 17.10
C LEU A 91 13.34 -14.27 18.49
N HIS A 92 12.12 -13.86 18.78
CA HIS A 92 11.43 -14.22 20.01
C HIS A 92 11.28 -15.76 20.14
N ASP A 93 10.82 -16.41 19.07
CA ASP A 93 10.65 -17.87 19.06
C ASP A 93 11.99 -18.60 19.22
N GLU A 94 13.05 -18.09 18.62
CA GLU A 94 14.39 -18.64 18.74
C GLU A 94 14.92 -18.53 20.17
N MET A 95 14.73 -17.40 20.81
CA MET A 95 15.09 -17.20 22.23
C MET A 95 14.27 -18.12 23.15
N ALA A 96 12.98 -18.26 22.90
CA ALA A 96 12.07 -19.08 23.69
C ALA A 96 12.38 -20.58 23.60
N LYS A 97 12.85 -21.07 22.46
CA LYS A 97 13.23 -22.48 22.26
C LYS A 97 14.34 -22.95 23.20
N SER A 98 15.26 -22.08 23.53
CA SER A 98 16.38 -22.37 24.45
C SER A 98 16.07 -21.99 25.88
N TYR A 99 14.85 -21.62 26.23
CA TYR A 99 14.47 -21.07 27.54
C TYR A 99 15.39 -19.96 28.02
N TYR A 100 15.87 -19.15 27.05
CA TYR A 100 16.86 -18.08 27.30
C TYR A 100 18.21 -18.56 27.83
N ASP A 101 18.50 -19.86 27.71
CA ASP A 101 19.79 -20.41 28.05
C ASP A 101 20.90 -19.86 27.15
N GLY A 102 22.06 -19.64 27.73
CA GLY A 102 23.21 -19.07 27.03
C GLY A 102 23.23 -17.54 26.97
N PHE A 103 22.17 -16.87 27.42
CA PHE A 103 22.17 -15.42 27.59
C PHE A 103 22.64 -15.02 28.97
N THR A 104 23.46 -13.98 29.06
CA THR A 104 23.84 -13.40 30.36
C THR A 104 22.71 -12.53 30.90
N ALA A 105 22.70 -12.28 32.21
CA ALA A 105 21.74 -11.39 32.85
C ALA A 105 21.78 -9.98 32.21
N GLU A 106 22.97 -9.47 31.94
CA GLU A 106 23.18 -8.16 31.32
C GLU A 106 22.59 -8.09 29.92
N GLU A 107 22.76 -9.14 29.09
CA GLU A 107 22.18 -9.21 27.75
C GLU A 107 20.64 -9.22 27.82
N LEU A 108 20.05 -9.99 28.73
CA LEU A 108 18.59 -10.05 28.92
C LEU A 108 18.04 -8.72 29.44
N GLU A 109 18.75 -8.03 30.32
CA GLU A 109 18.35 -6.69 30.81
C GLU A 109 18.34 -5.67 29.69
N VAL A 110 19.34 -5.68 28.81
CA VAL A 110 19.38 -4.79 27.61
C VAL A 110 18.17 -5.03 26.70
N ILE A 111 17.89 -6.30 26.40
CA ILE A 111 16.73 -6.66 25.56
C ILE A 111 15.42 -6.25 26.23
N ALA A 112 15.27 -6.49 27.55
CA ALA A 112 14.07 -6.09 28.30
C ALA A 112 13.87 -4.57 28.29
N ASN A 113 14.92 -3.79 28.44
CA ASN A 113 14.87 -2.34 28.40
C ASN A 113 14.49 -1.80 27.02
N GLU A 114 15.03 -2.37 25.97
CA GLU A 114 14.65 -2.03 24.58
C GLU A 114 13.18 -2.32 24.31
N MET A 115 12.68 -3.47 24.74
CA MET A 115 11.27 -3.84 24.60
C MET A 115 10.35 -2.90 25.41
N LYS A 116 10.70 -2.59 26.64
CA LYS A 116 9.96 -1.61 27.47
C LYS A 116 9.91 -0.25 26.80
N GLY A 117 11.03 0.24 26.27
CA GLY A 117 11.10 1.51 25.56
C GLY A 117 10.19 1.52 24.32
N ALA A 118 10.17 0.44 23.56
CA ALA A 118 9.29 0.30 22.39
C ALA A 118 7.80 0.29 22.78
N ILE A 119 7.44 -0.39 23.87
CA ILE A 119 6.06 -0.43 24.39
C ILE A 119 5.61 0.97 24.86
N VAL A 120 6.45 1.67 25.60
CA VAL A 120 6.16 3.04 26.08
C VAL A 120 5.97 3.99 24.90
N SER A 121 6.83 3.93 23.90
CA SER A 121 6.71 4.75 22.67
C SER A 121 5.42 4.48 21.93
N ARG A 122 5.01 3.23 21.82
CA ARG A 122 3.73 2.83 21.20
C ARG A 122 2.54 3.41 21.97
N LYS A 123 2.51 3.29 23.29
CA LYS A 123 1.44 3.82 24.13
C LYS A 123 1.32 5.33 23.98
N SER A 124 2.44 6.05 24.01
CA SER A 124 2.46 7.50 23.82
C SER A 124 1.88 7.92 22.47
N ARG A 125 2.24 7.23 21.37
CA ARG A 125 1.67 7.49 20.05
C ARG A 125 0.17 7.22 19.97
N THR A 126 -0.29 6.14 20.61
CA THR A 126 -1.70 5.78 20.66
C THR A 126 -2.51 6.82 21.43
N GLU A 127 -2.01 7.28 22.55
CA GLU A 127 -2.64 8.34 23.36
C GLU A 127 -2.73 9.66 22.59
N LYS A 128 -1.66 10.09 21.93
CA LYS A 128 -1.65 11.29 21.09
C LYS A 128 -2.64 11.20 19.93
N ARG A 129 -2.73 10.06 19.30
CA ARG A 129 -3.69 9.82 18.22
C ARG A 129 -5.12 9.89 18.71
N GLN A 130 -5.42 9.30 19.87
CA GLN A 130 -6.74 9.35 20.49
C GLN A 130 -7.11 10.76 20.89
N ALA A 131 -6.21 11.50 21.49
CA ALA A 131 -6.42 12.91 21.85
C ALA A 131 -6.72 13.78 20.63
N SER A 132 -6.05 13.54 19.49
CA SER A 132 -6.32 14.23 18.23
C SER A 132 -7.71 13.91 17.68
N ILE A 133 -8.15 12.66 17.76
CA ILE A 133 -9.50 12.22 17.35
C ILE A 133 -10.56 12.87 18.25
N ASP A 134 -10.36 12.86 19.55
CA ASP A 134 -11.29 13.45 20.53
C ASP A 134 -11.41 14.97 20.33
N ALA A 135 -10.31 15.66 20.03
CA ALA A 135 -10.30 17.09 19.71
C ALA A 135 -11.11 17.41 18.44
N ILE A 136 -11.04 16.58 17.41
CA ILE A 136 -11.83 16.73 16.18
C ILE A 136 -13.32 16.52 16.45
N GLN A 137 -13.69 15.58 17.32
CA GLN A 137 -15.09 15.30 17.68
C GLN A 137 -15.72 16.39 18.53
N THR A 138 -14.95 17.10 19.33
CA THR A 138 -15.46 18.19 20.18
C THR A 138 -15.67 19.51 19.43
N ASP A 139 -15.08 19.68 18.25
CA ASP A 139 -15.24 20.87 17.39
C ASP A 139 -16.46 20.78 16.44
N CYS A 140 -17.24 19.75 16.52
CA CYS A 140 -18.48 19.56 15.73
C CYS A 140 -19.72 20.04 16.45
#